data_17efe0f3ecfe48d66a931b8d2e266151
#
_entry.id   17efe0f3ecfe48d66a931b8d2e266151
#
_cell.length_a   1.000
_cell.length_b   1.000
_cell.length_c   1.000
_cell.angle_alpha   90.00
_cell.angle_beta   90.00
_cell.angle_gamma   90.00
#
_symmetry.space_group_name_H-M   'P 1'
#
loop_
_entity.id
_entity.type
_entity.pdbx_description
1 polymer ?
#
loop_
_entity_poly.entity_id
_entity_poly.type
_entity_poly.pdbx_seq_one_letter_code
_entity_poly.pdbx_strand_id
1 'polypeptide(L)'
;RIQDFLASDSVDLNTALVIVNAIYFQGMWKTPFKEEDTWEEPFNVTEQESRPVQMMHQNSTFKVARVAEDKIKVLELPYIREELSLFVLLPDDISGLAQLESKISYENLMKWTSPKVMEKKRVKVYLPRMKIEEKYNLTSVLTSLGMTDLFSPSANLSGISSAEGLRISEAIHEVYMVVTEEGTEAGGSEVVTGDIQHSSEDEDFRANRPFLFFVRHNSSNMILLFGKYCSP
;
A
#
# COMPACT_ATOMS: atom_id res chain seq x y z
N ARG A 1 -1.64 -9.59 -13.70
CA ARG A 1 -3.05 -9.49 -14.17
C ARG A 1 -3.92 -10.38 -13.31
N ILE A 2 -5.05 -9.85 -12.86
CA ILE A 2 -6.05 -10.60 -12.11
C ILE A 2 -6.66 -11.65 -13.04
N GLN A 3 -6.54 -12.93 -12.69
CA GLN A 3 -7.09 -14.08 -13.42
C GLN A 3 -7.88 -14.94 -12.44
N ASP A 4 -8.90 -15.66 -12.94
CA ASP A 4 -9.72 -16.58 -12.14
C ASP A 4 -10.33 -15.94 -10.88
N PHE A 5 -10.88 -14.73 -11.06
CA PHE A 5 -11.40 -13.87 -9.99
C PHE A 5 -12.46 -14.59 -9.12
N LEU A 6 -13.33 -15.36 -9.73
CA LEU A 6 -14.29 -16.21 -9.03
C LEU A 6 -13.79 -17.65 -9.06
N ALA A 7 -13.69 -18.29 -7.89
CA ALA A 7 -13.47 -19.72 -7.83
C ALA A 7 -14.64 -20.45 -8.50
N SER A 8 -14.41 -21.62 -9.09
CA SER A 8 -15.41 -22.37 -9.83
C SER A 8 -16.64 -22.78 -9.01
N ASP A 9 -16.54 -22.73 -7.69
CA ASP A 9 -17.57 -23.04 -6.69
C ASP A 9 -18.13 -21.82 -5.97
N SER A 10 -17.64 -20.58 -6.29
CA SER A 10 -18.14 -19.33 -5.71
C SER A 10 -19.56 -18.97 -6.17
N VAL A 11 -20.03 -19.57 -7.27
CA VAL A 11 -21.36 -19.34 -7.82
C VAL A 11 -22.08 -20.67 -7.89
N ASP A 12 -23.05 -20.87 -7.03
CA ASP A 12 -23.90 -22.05 -6.99
C ASP A 12 -25.39 -21.69 -7.27
N LEU A 13 -26.27 -22.69 -7.22
CA LEU A 13 -27.71 -22.50 -7.42
C LEU A 13 -28.38 -21.59 -6.37
N ASN A 14 -27.71 -21.35 -5.24
CA ASN A 14 -28.21 -20.50 -4.16
C ASN A 14 -27.60 -19.08 -4.21
N THR A 15 -26.64 -18.86 -5.10
CA THR A 15 -26.00 -17.55 -5.27
C THR A 15 -26.92 -16.61 -6.03
N ALA A 16 -27.38 -15.55 -5.35
CA ALA A 16 -28.29 -14.59 -5.96
C ALA A 16 -27.57 -13.38 -6.53
N LEU A 17 -26.57 -12.84 -5.80
CA LEU A 17 -25.80 -11.67 -6.22
C LEU A 17 -24.43 -11.67 -5.55
N VAL A 18 -23.39 -11.32 -6.29
CA VAL A 18 -22.01 -11.19 -5.81
C VAL A 18 -21.50 -9.78 -6.10
N ILE A 19 -20.94 -9.12 -5.09
CA ILE A 19 -20.20 -7.86 -5.28
C ILE A 19 -18.74 -8.20 -5.52
N VAL A 20 -18.18 -7.62 -6.58
CA VAL A 20 -16.81 -7.83 -7.01
C VAL A 20 -16.09 -6.50 -7.09
N ASN A 21 -14.97 -6.38 -6.42
CA ASN A 21 -14.05 -5.25 -6.53
C ASN A 21 -12.64 -5.75 -6.81
N ALA A 22 -12.02 -5.24 -7.86
CA ALA A 22 -10.65 -5.56 -8.23
C ALA A 22 -9.85 -4.28 -8.41
N ILE A 23 -8.69 -4.23 -7.76
CA ILE A 23 -7.75 -3.10 -7.90
C ILE A 23 -6.48 -3.62 -8.55
N TYR A 24 -6.15 -3.00 -9.67
CA TYR A 24 -4.86 -3.13 -10.34
C TYR A 24 -4.24 -1.74 -10.40
N PHE A 25 -3.11 -1.56 -9.75
CA PHE A 25 -2.42 -0.27 -9.69
C PHE A 25 -1.10 -0.32 -10.44
N GLN A 26 -0.89 0.64 -11.33
CA GLN A 26 0.32 0.84 -12.12
C GLN A 26 0.73 2.31 -12.10
N GLY A 27 1.99 2.59 -11.79
CA GLY A 27 2.53 3.96 -11.78
C GLY A 27 4.06 3.96 -11.86
N MET A 28 4.63 4.88 -12.60
CA MET A 28 6.08 5.08 -12.71
C MET A 28 6.56 6.06 -11.64
N TRP A 29 7.71 5.80 -11.01
CA TRP A 29 8.31 6.75 -10.08
C TRP A 29 8.71 8.05 -10.77
N LYS A 30 8.57 9.16 -10.09
CA LYS A 30 9.16 10.42 -10.54
C LYS A 30 10.69 10.32 -10.58
N THR A 31 11.28 9.61 -9.62
CA THR A 31 12.70 9.30 -9.53
C THR A 31 12.83 7.78 -9.41
N PRO A 32 13.08 7.05 -10.50
CA PRO A 32 13.17 5.59 -10.49
C PRO A 32 14.42 5.11 -9.75
N PHE A 33 14.37 3.90 -9.21
CA PHE A 33 15.55 3.19 -8.76
C PHE A 33 16.30 2.64 -9.96
N LYS A 34 17.56 2.25 -9.78
CA LYS A 34 18.34 1.59 -10.81
C LYS A 34 18.44 0.10 -10.51
N GLU A 35 18.32 -0.73 -11.54
CA GLU A 35 18.46 -2.19 -11.38
C GLU A 35 19.87 -2.57 -10.84
N GLU A 36 20.91 -1.85 -11.26
CA GLU A 36 22.29 -2.04 -10.78
C GLU A 36 22.47 -1.75 -9.29
N ASP A 37 21.56 -0.94 -8.71
CA ASP A 37 21.51 -0.59 -7.29
C ASP A 37 20.48 -1.45 -6.52
N THR A 38 20.12 -2.62 -7.05
CA THR A 38 19.25 -3.60 -6.39
C THR A 38 20.04 -4.89 -6.12
N TRP A 39 20.07 -5.32 -4.87
CA TRP A 39 20.70 -6.58 -4.48
C TRP A 39 19.98 -7.25 -3.31
N GLU A 40 20.30 -8.50 -3.06
CA GLU A 40 19.69 -9.27 -1.99
C GLU A 40 20.15 -8.77 -0.62
N GLU A 41 19.18 -8.45 0.24
CA GLU A 41 19.38 -8.10 1.65
C GLU A 41 18.38 -8.83 2.55
N PRO A 42 18.69 -9.00 3.87
CA PRO A 42 17.75 -9.57 4.81
C PRO A 42 16.60 -8.59 5.11
N PHE A 43 15.37 -9.08 5.05
CA PHE A 43 14.18 -8.44 5.59
C PHE A 43 13.84 -9.11 6.92
N ASN A 44 13.81 -8.33 8.00
CA ASN A 44 13.56 -8.83 9.35
C ASN A 44 12.04 -8.96 9.58
N VAL A 45 11.52 -10.17 9.41
CA VAL A 45 10.09 -10.48 9.63
C VAL A 45 9.75 -10.37 11.11
N THR A 46 10.64 -10.88 11.97
CA THR A 46 10.62 -10.74 13.43
C THR A 46 12.05 -10.46 13.94
N GLU A 47 12.21 -10.32 15.24
CA GLU A 47 13.55 -10.20 15.87
C GLU A 47 14.41 -11.46 15.68
N GLN A 48 13.77 -12.62 15.45
CA GLN A 48 14.44 -13.93 15.31
C GLN A 48 14.40 -14.48 13.88
N GLU A 49 13.58 -13.92 12.99
CA GLU A 49 13.40 -14.41 11.62
C GLU A 49 13.69 -13.32 10.61
N SER A 50 14.56 -13.61 9.66
CA SER A 50 14.78 -12.77 8.48
C SER A 50 14.65 -13.60 7.20
N ARG A 51 14.22 -12.97 6.11
CA ARG A 51 14.08 -13.56 4.79
C ARG A 51 14.79 -12.70 3.74
N PRO A 52 15.41 -13.31 2.73
CA PRO A 52 16.05 -12.53 1.66
C PRO A 52 15.02 -11.80 0.81
N VAL A 53 15.32 -10.55 0.45
CA VAL A 53 14.55 -9.75 -0.50
C VAL A 53 15.47 -9.07 -1.49
N GLN A 54 14.96 -8.77 -2.68
CA GLN A 54 15.63 -7.84 -3.58
C GLN A 54 15.38 -6.42 -3.08
N MET A 55 16.40 -5.82 -2.48
CA MET A 55 16.35 -4.48 -1.89
C MET A 55 16.83 -3.46 -2.91
N MET A 56 15.95 -2.55 -3.30
CA MET A 56 16.23 -1.43 -4.19
C MET A 56 16.84 -0.28 -3.40
N HIS A 57 17.93 0.30 -3.91
CA HIS A 57 18.63 1.39 -3.26
C HIS A 57 18.58 2.66 -4.11
N GLN A 58 18.41 3.79 -3.46
CA GLN A 58 18.46 5.10 -4.10
C GLN A 58 18.89 6.17 -3.11
N ASN A 59 19.79 7.07 -3.55
CA ASN A 59 20.15 8.27 -2.80
C ASN A 59 19.67 9.50 -3.56
N SER A 60 18.60 10.12 -3.10
CA SER A 60 17.98 11.27 -3.76
C SER A 60 17.27 12.18 -2.74
N THR A 61 16.62 13.21 -3.25
CA THR A 61 15.89 14.16 -2.42
C THR A 61 14.42 13.76 -2.35
N PHE A 62 13.96 13.38 -1.16
CA PHE A 62 12.58 12.98 -0.88
C PHE A 62 12.00 13.81 0.27
N LYS A 63 10.68 13.75 0.42
CA LYS A 63 10.04 14.21 1.64
C LYS A 63 10.01 13.07 2.64
N VAL A 64 10.49 13.36 3.84
CA VAL A 64 10.57 12.41 4.95
C VAL A 64 10.13 13.10 6.24
N ALA A 65 9.56 12.34 7.14
CA ALA A 65 9.22 12.80 8.49
C ALA A 65 9.63 11.76 9.53
N ARG A 66 10.05 12.24 10.69
CA ARG A 66 10.20 11.43 11.89
C ARG A 66 9.15 11.86 12.91
N VAL A 67 8.22 10.98 13.21
CA VAL A 67 7.16 11.21 14.19
C VAL A 67 7.56 10.51 15.48
N ALA A 68 8.31 11.21 16.33
CA ALA A 68 8.93 10.63 17.52
C ALA A 68 7.88 10.11 18.55
N GLU A 69 6.75 10.80 18.68
CA GLU A 69 5.64 10.40 19.56
C GLU A 69 5.06 9.02 19.20
N ASP A 70 5.04 8.71 17.90
CA ASP A 70 4.49 7.47 17.38
C ASP A 70 5.57 6.44 17.04
N LYS A 71 6.85 6.81 17.19
CA LYS A 71 8.03 5.99 16.87
C LYS A 71 8.00 5.45 15.43
N ILE A 72 7.73 6.33 14.48
CA ILE A 72 7.69 6.00 13.06
C ILE A 72 8.49 6.98 12.23
N LYS A 73 8.99 6.49 11.10
CA LYS A 73 9.44 7.30 9.98
C LYS A 73 8.42 7.22 8.85
N VAL A 74 8.24 8.32 8.14
CA VAL A 74 7.34 8.41 6.98
C VAL A 74 8.15 8.87 5.78
N LEU A 75 8.04 8.17 4.66
CA LEU A 75 8.67 8.51 3.39
C LEU A 75 7.58 8.73 2.33
N GLU A 76 7.72 9.80 1.52
CA GLU A 76 6.91 10.03 0.33
C GLU A 76 7.73 9.70 -0.92
N LEU A 77 7.24 8.77 -1.72
CA LEU A 77 7.76 8.42 -3.05
C LEU A 77 6.74 8.89 -4.10
N PRO A 78 6.96 10.02 -4.77
CA PRO A 78 6.03 10.52 -5.77
C PRO A 78 6.11 9.70 -7.06
N TYR A 79 4.96 9.49 -7.69
CA TYR A 79 4.88 9.00 -9.06
C TYR A 79 5.09 10.16 -10.06
N ILE A 80 5.30 9.79 -11.32
CA ILE A 80 5.43 10.79 -12.40
C ILE A 80 4.23 11.74 -12.40
N ARG A 81 4.47 13.04 -12.69
CA ARG A 81 3.50 14.16 -12.58
C ARG A 81 3.09 14.53 -11.15
N GLU A 82 3.51 13.78 -10.14
CA GLU A 82 3.22 14.07 -8.71
C GLU A 82 1.73 14.14 -8.34
N GLU A 83 0.85 13.61 -9.19
CA GLU A 83 -0.58 13.50 -8.87
C GLU A 83 -0.83 12.44 -7.79
N LEU A 84 -0.01 11.40 -7.81
CA LEU A 84 -0.04 10.31 -6.84
C LEU A 84 1.30 10.19 -6.12
N SER A 85 1.26 9.72 -4.88
CA SER A 85 2.45 9.36 -4.11
C SER A 85 2.20 8.06 -3.34
N LEU A 86 3.24 7.22 -3.26
CA LEU A 86 3.32 6.14 -2.29
C LEU A 86 3.90 6.70 -0.99
N PHE A 87 3.21 6.49 0.11
CA PHE A 87 3.71 6.77 1.45
C PHE A 87 4.07 5.46 2.14
N VAL A 88 5.26 5.41 2.73
CA VAL A 88 5.73 4.28 3.53
C VAL A 88 5.82 4.73 4.98
N LEU A 89 5.14 4.01 5.87
CA LEU A 89 5.09 4.24 7.32
C LEU A 89 5.90 3.13 7.98
N LEU A 90 7.10 3.45 8.41
CA LEU A 90 8.06 2.49 8.96
C LEU A 90 8.18 2.66 10.47
N PRO A 91 7.78 1.65 11.28
CA PRO A 91 8.03 1.66 12.72
C PRO A 91 9.53 1.70 13.03
N ASP A 92 9.93 2.37 14.11
CA ASP A 92 11.34 2.39 14.56
C ASP A 92 11.80 0.98 14.97
N ASP A 93 10.93 0.19 15.58
CA ASP A 93 11.20 -1.17 16.06
C ASP A 93 10.59 -2.23 15.13
N ILE A 94 11.22 -3.41 15.01
CA ILE A 94 10.73 -4.55 14.21
C ILE A 94 9.32 -4.99 14.67
N SER A 95 9.09 -5.00 15.98
CA SER A 95 7.81 -5.37 16.62
C SER A 95 6.78 -4.22 16.63
N GLY A 96 7.12 -3.05 16.11
CA GLY A 96 6.30 -1.83 16.22
C GLY A 96 5.05 -1.78 15.33
N LEU A 97 4.87 -2.74 14.40
CA LEU A 97 3.78 -2.69 13.44
C LEU A 97 2.40 -2.70 14.10
N ALA A 98 2.17 -3.57 15.09
CA ALA A 98 0.88 -3.66 15.78
C ALA A 98 0.52 -2.35 16.52
N GLN A 99 1.52 -1.67 17.10
CA GLN A 99 1.32 -0.36 17.72
C GLN A 99 0.96 0.69 16.66
N LEU A 100 1.62 0.68 15.51
CA LEU A 100 1.30 1.57 14.41
C LEU A 100 -0.12 1.30 13.88
N GLU A 101 -0.50 0.04 13.65
CA GLU A 101 -1.85 -0.34 13.23
C GLU A 101 -2.94 0.19 14.16
N SER A 102 -2.73 0.16 15.47
CA SER A 102 -3.68 0.66 16.47
C SER A 102 -3.91 2.17 16.41
N LYS A 103 -2.98 2.93 15.79
CA LYS A 103 -3.04 4.39 15.64
C LYS A 103 -3.53 4.84 14.28
N ILE A 104 -3.80 3.91 13.35
CA ILE A 104 -4.25 4.26 12.01
C ILE A 104 -5.64 4.88 12.07
N SER A 105 -5.71 6.09 11.55
CA SER A 105 -6.93 6.82 11.24
C SER A 105 -6.64 7.76 10.07
N TYR A 106 -7.68 8.18 9.35
CA TYR A 106 -7.51 9.17 8.28
C TYR A 106 -6.85 10.46 8.80
N GLU A 107 -7.26 10.89 9.99
CA GLU A 107 -6.71 12.09 10.63
C GLU A 107 -5.21 11.96 10.92
N ASN A 108 -4.77 10.83 11.50
CA ASN A 108 -3.37 10.59 11.78
C ASN A 108 -2.55 10.46 10.49
N LEU A 109 -3.06 9.77 9.46
CA LEU A 109 -2.38 9.68 8.18
C LEU A 109 -2.18 11.07 7.55
N MET A 110 -3.19 11.94 7.59
CA MET A 110 -3.09 13.31 7.08
C MET A 110 -2.15 14.17 7.94
N LYS A 111 -2.16 14.00 9.26
CA LYS A 111 -1.23 14.68 10.19
C LYS A 111 0.22 14.32 9.88
N TRP A 112 0.54 13.03 9.81
CA TRP A 112 1.91 12.53 9.60
C TRP A 112 2.47 12.87 8.23
N THR A 113 1.61 13.00 7.22
CA THR A 113 2.00 13.34 5.84
C THR A 113 1.74 14.79 5.45
N SER A 114 1.47 15.63 6.43
CA SER A 114 1.22 17.06 6.18
C SER A 114 2.50 17.81 5.77
N PRO A 115 2.40 18.86 4.95
CA PRO A 115 3.55 19.70 4.59
C PRO A 115 4.27 20.34 5.77
N LYS A 116 3.62 20.39 6.96
CA LYS A 116 4.22 20.94 8.19
C LYS A 116 5.15 19.94 8.88
N VAL A 117 4.97 18.65 8.64
CA VAL A 117 5.70 17.56 9.28
C VAL A 117 6.72 16.96 8.33
N MET A 118 6.36 16.83 7.03
CA MET A 118 7.23 16.28 6.00
C MET A 118 8.29 17.33 5.57
N GLU A 119 9.55 16.97 5.71
CA GLU A 119 10.69 17.81 5.31
C GLU A 119 11.36 17.24 4.06
N LYS A 120 11.72 18.11 3.13
CA LYS A 120 12.48 17.72 1.94
C LYS A 120 13.97 17.60 2.29
N LYS A 121 14.50 16.38 2.26
CA LYS A 121 15.89 16.06 2.63
C LYS A 121 16.52 15.12 1.62
N ARG A 122 17.84 15.04 1.67
CA ARG A 122 18.58 13.95 1.00
C ARG A 122 18.41 12.68 1.84
N VAL A 123 17.94 11.61 1.21
CA VAL A 123 17.60 10.36 1.89
C VAL A 123 18.17 9.19 1.11
N LYS A 124 18.86 8.29 1.81
CA LYS A 124 19.20 6.96 1.31
C LYS A 124 18.01 6.04 1.56
N VAL A 125 17.30 5.73 0.49
CA VAL A 125 16.09 4.88 0.52
C VAL A 125 16.48 3.44 0.22
N TYR A 126 16.01 2.53 1.06
CA TYR A 126 16.09 1.08 0.89
C TYR A 126 14.67 0.53 0.93
N LEU A 127 14.16 0.12 -0.22
CA LEU A 127 12.79 -0.38 -0.37
C LEU A 127 12.80 -1.74 -1.04
N PRO A 128 12.16 -2.79 -0.48
CA PRO A 128 12.12 -4.08 -1.15
C PRO A 128 11.30 -4.02 -2.43
N ARG A 129 11.70 -4.80 -3.46
CA ARG A 129 10.76 -5.20 -4.51
C ARG A 129 9.60 -5.92 -3.84
N MET A 130 8.36 -5.56 -4.19
CA MET A 130 7.17 -6.15 -3.59
C MET A 130 6.22 -6.63 -4.67
N LYS A 131 5.70 -7.83 -4.49
CA LYS A 131 4.54 -8.34 -5.22
C LYS A 131 3.46 -8.62 -4.18
N ILE A 132 2.35 -7.91 -4.28
CA ILE A 132 1.19 -8.08 -3.41
C ILE A 132 0.05 -8.58 -4.26
N GLU A 133 -0.47 -9.74 -3.90
CA GLU A 133 -1.58 -10.39 -4.57
C GLU A 133 -2.46 -11.00 -3.48
N GLU A 134 -3.56 -10.31 -3.18
CA GLU A 134 -4.41 -10.64 -2.06
C GLU A 134 -5.88 -10.68 -2.47
N LYS A 135 -6.57 -11.69 -1.99
CA LYS A 135 -8.00 -11.89 -2.22
C LYS A 135 -8.73 -12.02 -0.90
N TYR A 136 -9.75 -11.19 -0.72
CA TYR A 136 -10.52 -11.11 0.50
C TYR A 136 -12.00 -11.42 0.24
N ASN A 137 -12.62 -12.23 1.10
CA ASN A 137 -14.08 -12.24 1.25
C ASN A 137 -14.44 -11.22 2.34
N LEU A 138 -15.03 -10.11 1.92
CA LEU A 138 -15.35 -8.99 2.81
C LEU A 138 -16.70 -9.16 3.53
N THR A 139 -17.46 -10.22 3.28
CA THR A 139 -18.83 -10.40 3.83
C THR A 139 -18.85 -10.29 5.35
N SER A 140 -17.97 -11.03 6.04
CA SER A 140 -17.89 -10.98 7.51
C SER A 140 -17.38 -9.64 8.03
N VAL A 141 -16.42 -9.03 7.33
CA VAL A 141 -15.85 -7.72 7.71
C VAL A 141 -16.90 -6.62 7.57
N LEU A 142 -17.63 -6.57 6.45
CA LEU A 142 -18.69 -5.58 6.22
C LEU A 142 -19.84 -5.77 7.20
N THR A 143 -20.19 -7.02 7.53
CA THR A 143 -21.21 -7.32 8.55
C THR A 143 -20.77 -6.80 9.92
N SER A 144 -19.53 -7.02 10.34
CA SER A 144 -19.01 -6.53 11.62
C SER A 144 -18.90 -5.01 11.68
N LEU A 145 -18.76 -4.34 10.52
CA LEU A 145 -18.81 -2.88 10.38
C LEU A 145 -20.24 -2.31 10.35
N GLY A 146 -21.27 -3.15 10.52
CA GLY A 146 -22.68 -2.75 10.61
C GLY A 146 -23.49 -2.88 9.33
N MET A 147 -22.93 -3.41 8.24
CA MET A 147 -23.65 -3.68 6.98
C MET A 147 -24.35 -5.03 7.03
N THR A 148 -25.26 -5.21 8.00
CA THR A 148 -25.92 -6.50 8.27
C THR A 148 -27.04 -6.82 7.29
N ASP A 149 -27.88 -5.84 6.98
CA ASP A 149 -29.10 -6.03 6.19
C ASP A 149 -28.79 -6.46 4.76
N LEU A 150 -27.69 -5.97 4.20
CA LEU A 150 -27.26 -6.25 2.82
C LEU A 150 -27.10 -7.77 2.55
N PHE A 151 -26.65 -8.52 3.56
CA PHE A 151 -26.38 -9.95 3.49
C PHE A 151 -27.51 -10.82 4.06
N SER A 152 -28.57 -10.19 4.59
CA SER A 152 -29.68 -10.86 5.25
C SER A 152 -30.88 -11.08 4.29
N PRO A 153 -31.80 -11.98 4.64
CA PRO A 153 -33.05 -12.13 3.89
C PRO A 153 -33.95 -10.88 3.88
N SER A 154 -33.68 -9.91 4.77
CA SER A 154 -34.38 -8.63 4.84
C SER A 154 -33.79 -7.55 3.93
N ALA A 155 -32.78 -7.88 3.13
CA ALA A 155 -32.18 -6.95 2.19
C ALA A 155 -33.22 -6.38 1.22
N ASN A 156 -33.21 -5.07 1.06
CA ASN A 156 -34.06 -4.40 0.05
C ASN A 156 -33.19 -4.01 -1.16
N LEU A 157 -33.17 -4.87 -2.16
CA LEU A 157 -32.44 -4.68 -3.42
C LEU A 157 -33.42 -4.46 -4.60
N SER A 158 -34.62 -3.95 -4.32
CA SER A 158 -35.68 -3.72 -5.32
C SER A 158 -35.27 -2.75 -6.45
N GLY A 159 -34.25 -1.93 -6.23
CA GLY A 159 -33.65 -1.09 -7.28
C GLY A 159 -32.84 -1.88 -8.31
N ILE A 160 -32.44 -3.13 -8.01
CA ILE A 160 -31.71 -4.01 -8.92
C ILE A 160 -32.68 -5.01 -9.58
N SER A 161 -33.54 -5.64 -8.78
CA SER A 161 -34.51 -6.63 -9.26
C SER A 161 -35.73 -6.67 -8.35
N SER A 162 -36.88 -6.99 -8.95
CA SER A 162 -38.17 -7.23 -8.22
C SER A 162 -38.27 -8.64 -7.64
N ALA A 163 -37.24 -9.48 -7.78
CA ALA A 163 -37.22 -10.81 -7.20
C ALA A 163 -37.25 -10.74 -5.66
N GLU A 164 -38.15 -11.48 -5.04
CA GLU A 164 -38.25 -11.58 -3.58
C GLU A 164 -37.04 -12.34 -3.00
N GLY A 165 -36.55 -11.90 -1.84
CA GLY A 165 -35.42 -12.53 -1.14
C GLY A 165 -34.06 -12.33 -1.77
N LEU A 166 -33.92 -11.39 -2.70
CA LEU A 166 -32.61 -11.04 -3.27
C LEU A 166 -31.72 -10.43 -2.19
N ARG A 167 -30.54 -11.00 -2.03
CA ARG A 167 -29.50 -10.53 -1.11
C ARG A 167 -28.12 -10.68 -1.72
N ILE A 168 -27.12 -9.99 -1.18
CA ILE A 168 -25.73 -10.21 -1.52
C ILE A 168 -25.26 -11.51 -0.88
N SER A 169 -24.82 -12.47 -1.68
CA SER A 169 -24.28 -13.75 -1.20
C SER A 169 -22.82 -13.58 -0.74
N GLU A 170 -22.03 -12.85 -1.50
CA GLU A 170 -20.61 -12.61 -1.21
C GLU A 170 -20.17 -11.23 -1.67
N ALA A 171 -19.16 -10.68 -0.97
CA ALA A 171 -18.44 -9.48 -1.36
C ALA A 171 -16.95 -9.83 -1.47
N ILE A 172 -16.43 -9.87 -2.70
CA ILE A 172 -15.05 -10.28 -2.98
C ILE A 172 -14.23 -9.06 -3.38
N HIS A 173 -13.06 -8.94 -2.78
CA HIS A 173 -12.08 -7.88 -3.08
C HIS A 173 -10.74 -8.51 -3.41
N GLU A 174 -10.17 -8.14 -4.55
CA GLU A 174 -8.85 -8.61 -4.98
C GLU A 174 -7.96 -7.40 -5.30
N VAL A 175 -6.72 -7.47 -4.81
CA VAL A 175 -5.71 -6.43 -5.03
C VAL A 175 -4.48 -7.06 -5.65
N TYR A 176 -4.01 -6.44 -6.71
CA TYR A 176 -2.73 -6.77 -7.33
C TYR A 176 -1.88 -5.51 -7.43
N MET A 177 -0.70 -5.54 -6.82
CA MET A 177 0.28 -4.45 -6.85
C MET A 177 1.68 -5.01 -6.92
N VAL A 178 2.50 -4.48 -7.84
CA VAL A 178 3.92 -4.81 -7.96
C VAL A 178 4.73 -3.53 -7.85
N VAL A 179 5.71 -3.52 -7.00
CA VAL A 179 6.65 -2.41 -6.80
C VAL A 179 8.02 -2.85 -7.26
N THR A 180 8.54 -2.16 -8.27
CA THR A 180 9.85 -2.38 -8.89
C THR A 180 10.63 -1.08 -8.97
N GLU A 181 11.82 -1.12 -9.57
CA GLU A 181 12.71 0.02 -9.75
C GLU A 181 12.09 1.14 -10.58
N GLU A 182 11.32 0.81 -11.61
CA GLU A 182 10.67 1.80 -12.48
C GLU A 182 9.40 2.37 -11.87
N GLY A 183 8.85 1.68 -10.90
CA GLY A 183 7.58 2.01 -10.26
C GLY A 183 6.71 0.78 -10.05
N THR A 184 5.43 0.96 -10.24
CA THR A 184 4.46 -0.13 -10.22
C THR A 184 4.18 -0.55 -11.66
N GLU A 185 4.86 -1.60 -12.13
CA GLU A 185 4.99 -2.12 -13.50
C GLU A 185 5.53 -1.17 -14.61
N ALA A 186 6.41 -1.73 -15.42
CA ALA A 186 7.40 -1.05 -16.26
C ALA A 186 6.89 -0.43 -17.56
N GLY A 187 7.50 0.70 -17.91
CA GLY A 187 7.51 1.29 -19.24
C GLY A 187 8.45 2.48 -19.23
N GLY A 188 9.61 2.33 -19.84
CA GLY A 188 10.78 3.19 -19.76
C GLY A 188 10.55 4.70 -19.83
N SER A 189 11.23 5.43 -18.96
CA SER A 189 11.33 6.89 -19.00
C SER A 189 12.74 7.38 -18.73
N GLU A 190 13.12 8.50 -19.34
CA GLU A 190 14.42 9.13 -19.24
C GLU A 190 14.73 9.61 -17.82
N VAL A 191 15.91 9.26 -17.33
CA VAL A 191 16.46 9.67 -16.03
C VAL A 191 16.96 11.10 -16.13
N VAL A 192 16.35 12.02 -15.41
CA VAL A 192 16.91 13.35 -15.19
C VAL A 192 17.80 13.31 -13.95
N THR A 193 19.10 13.21 -14.15
CA THR A 193 20.12 13.31 -13.09
C THR A 193 20.39 14.78 -12.79
N GLY A 194 19.96 15.23 -11.62
CA GLY A 194 20.35 16.53 -11.07
C GLY A 194 21.38 16.36 -9.95
N ASP A 195 22.62 16.75 -10.19
CA ASP A 195 23.66 16.84 -9.15
C ASP A 195 23.32 17.94 -8.16
N ILE A 196 23.23 17.60 -6.88
CA ILE A 196 23.17 18.57 -5.78
C ILE A 196 24.31 18.29 -4.81
N GLN A 197 25.08 19.35 -4.52
CA GLN A 197 26.25 19.38 -3.67
C GLN A 197 26.02 18.78 -2.28
N HIS A 198 27.04 18.11 -1.78
CA HIS A 198 27.14 17.56 -0.43
C HIS A 198 26.95 18.63 0.64
N SER A 199 25.94 18.47 1.48
CA SER A 199 25.87 19.09 2.80
C SER A 199 24.98 18.29 3.72
N SER A 200 25.51 17.98 4.93
CA SER A 200 24.86 17.29 6.05
C SER A 200 24.55 15.80 5.85
N GLU A 201 24.57 15.07 6.95
CA GLU A 201 24.35 13.63 7.01
C GLU A 201 23.09 13.21 6.27
N ASP A 202 23.24 12.36 5.26
CA ASP A 202 22.12 11.76 4.54
C ASP A 202 21.27 10.96 5.54
N GLU A 203 19.95 11.15 5.53
CA GLU A 203 19.05 10.38 6.39
C GLU A 203 18.83 8.99 5.77
N ASP A 204 18.92 7.93 6.59
CA ASP A 204 18.65 6.57 6.16
C ASP A 204 17.16 6.23 6.38
N PHE A 205 16.50 5.80 5.30
CA PHE A 205 15.16 5.21 5.35
C PHE A 205 15.24 3.76 4.86
N ARG A 206 15.37 2.81 5.78
CA ARG A 206 15.57 1.41 5.47
C ARG A 206 14.33 0.58 5.80
N ALA A 207 13.52 0.28 4.78
CA ALA A 207 12.30 -0.53 4.90
C ALA A 207 12.62 -2.04 4.88
N ASN A 208 13.42 -2.48 5.84
CA ASN A 208 13.89 -3.87 6.00
C ASN A 208 13.16 -4.63 7.13
N ARG A 209 11.99 -4.19 7.53
CA ARG A 209 11.12 -4.77 8.56
C ARG A 209 9.66 -4.44 8.25
N PRO A 210 8.67 -5.07 8.91
CA PRO A 210 7.26 -4.84 8.62
C PRO A 210 6.87 -3.36 8.66
N PHE A 211 6.15 -2.93 7.62
CA PHE A 211 5.71 -1.54 7.47
C PHE A 211 4.31 -1.45 6.86
N LEU A 212 3.68 -0.30 7.04
CA LEU A 212 2.45 0.08 6.34
C LEU A 212 2.77 0.97 5.15
N PHE A 213 1.92 0.94 4.16
CA PHE A 213 2.02 1.85 3.02
C PHE A 213 0.63 2.23 2.49
N PHE A 214 0.55 3.35 1.80
CA PHE A 214 -0.66 3.72 1.09
C PHE A 214 -0.34 4.59 -0.14
N VAL A 215 -1.20 4.51 -1.14
CA VAL A 215 -1.17 5.39 -2.31
C VAL A 215 -2.22 6.46 -2.13
N ARG A 216 -1.80 7.72 -2.26
CA ARG A 216 -2.66 8.89 -2.11
C ARG A 216 -2.69 9.72 -3.39
N HIS A 217 -3.89 10.18 -3.74
CA HIS A 217 -4.07 11.25 -4.71
C HIS A 217 -3.81 12.59 -4.03
N ASN A 218 -2.74 13.29 -4.44
CA ASN A 218 -2.17 14.41 -3.67
C ASN A 218 -3.08 15.63 -3.60
N SER A 219 -3.83 15.93 -4.66
CA SER A 219 -4.69 17.11 -4.69
C SER A 219 -5.98 16.96 -3.86
N SER A 220 -6.56 15.76 -3.81
CA SER A 220 -7.80 15.49 -3.05
C SER A 220 -7.55 14.85 -1.69
N ASN A 221 -6.31 14.44 -1.38
CA ASN A 221 -5.96 13.63 -0.23
C ASN A 221 -6.70 12.28 -0.13
N MET A 222 -7.29 11.82 -1.24
CA MET A 222 -7.97 10.52 -1.27
C MET A 222 -6.95 9.39 -1.21
N ILE A 223 -7.15 8.46 -0.29
CA ILE A 223 -6.38 7.21 -0.21
C ILE A 223 -6.99 6.23 -1.20
N LEU A 224 -6.21 5.81 -2.19
CA LEU A 224 -6.62 4.90 -3.26
C LEU A 224 -6.36 3.44 -2.90
N LEU A 225 -5.27 3.18 -2.19
CA LEU A 225 -4.82 1.87 -1.77
C LEU A 225 -4.14 2.00 -0.41
N PHE A 226 -4.40 1.06 0.49
CA PHE A 226 -3.74 0.94 1.79
C PHE A 226 -3.37 -0.51 2.04
N GLY A 227 -2.16 -0.75 2.51
CA GLY A 227 -1.68 -2.11 2.76
C GLY A 227 -0.57 -2.18 3.79
N LYS A 228 -0.17 -3.42 4.07
CA LYS A 228 1.00 -3.74 4.89
C LYS A 228 1.89 -4.73 4.18
N TYR A 229 3.19 -4.61 4.42
CA TYR A 229 4.20 -5.56 3.97
C TYR A 229 4.89 -6.14 5.19
N CYS A 230 4.62 -7.41 5.48
CA CYS A 230 5.11 -8.07 6.69
C CYS A 230 6.19 -9.12 6.39
N SER A 231 6.21 -9.65 5.18
CA SER A 231 7.13 -10.70 4.75
C SER A 231 7.22 -10.71 3.23
N PRO A 232 8.39 -11.03 2.67
CA PRO A 232 8.56 -11.34 1.25
C PRO A 232 7.85 -12.62 0.85
#